data_ea0e7737c485bf38b95012f8321c5583
#
_entry.id   ea0e7737c485bf38b95012f8321c5583
#
_cell.length_a   1.000
_cell.length_b   1.000
_cell.length_c   1.000
_cell.angle_alpha   90.00
_cell.angle_beta   90.00
_cell.angle_gamma   90.00
#
_symmetry.space_group_name_H-M   'P 1'
#
loop_
_entity.id
_entity.type
_entity.pdbx_description
1 polymer ?
#
loop_
_entity_poly.entity_id
_entity_poly.type
_entity_poly.pdbx_seq_one_letter_code
_entity_poly.pdbx_strand_id
1 'polypeptide(L)'
;MGDAAEGARPAPAGRAPATAPPGEPVLRLANVGKNFGPVEALTGVNLDIPAGQVTALVGDNGAGKTTLIKCIAGIWPPSTGQMYWNGRPVHIHGPKDAASLGIATVYQDLALADNLDIVENMMLGRERLRHGLLDEISMEKTAKQTLADLAVTTVRSVRQQVGSLSGGQRQSVAVARAVMQEAKLVIMDEPTAALGVSQTELVLSLITRLAERGHAVLVVSHNLNDVFRVAHRFAVLYLGGLVATGPAADFDPQSVVDLMTTGTTSRQVNGAGGAPAPGSASGGEVRR
;
A
#
# COMPACT_ATOMS: atom_id res chain seq x y z
N MET A 1 53.73 -28.01 -19.25
CA MET A 1 52.54 -27.59 -19.96
C MET A 1 51.46 -27.32 -18.93
N GLY A 2 51.31 -26.03 -18.61
CA GLY A 2 50.40 -25.56 -17.61
C GLY A 2 49.00 -25.44 -18.16
N ASP A 3 48.02 -25.72 -17.35
CA ASP A 3 46.64 -25.36 -17.60
C ASP A 3 46.18 -24.47 -16.46
N ALA A 4 45.90 -23.23 -16.81
CA ALA A 4 45.51 -22.16 -15.88
C ALA A 4 44.01 -22.24 -15.65
N ALA A 5 43.60 -22.55 -14.42
CA ALA A 5 42.23 -22.42 -13.97
C ALA A 5 41.87 -20.93 -13.85
N GLU A 6 41.10 -20.45 -14.79
CA GLU A 6 40.54 -19.10 -14.82
C GLU A 6 39.47 -18.95 -13.73
N GLY A 7 39.80 -18.19 -12.69
CA GLY A 7 38.92 -17.94 -11.56
C GLY A 7 37.74 -17.08 -11.97
N ALA A 8 36.53 -17.60 -11.87
CA ALA A 8 35.29 -16.89 -12.02
C ALA A 8 35.19 -15.76 -10.98
N ARG A 9 35.13 -14.50 -11.45
CA ARG A 9 34.85 -13.32 -10.60
C ARG A 9 33.44 -13.42 -10.03
N PRO A 10 33.27 -13.21 -8.72
CA PRO A 10 31.93 -13.10 -8.15
C PRO A 10 31.18 -11.88 -8.75
N ALA A 11 29.93 -12.10 -9.12
CA ALA A 11 29.02 -11.05 -9.58
C ALA A 11 28.91 -9.94 -8.51
N PRO A 12 28.81 -8.65 -8.90
CA PRO A 12 28.71 -7.57 -7.93
C PRO A 12 27.43 -7.70 -7.11
N ALA A 13 27.59 -7.69 -5.78
CA ALA A 13 26.51 -7.68 -4.81
C ALA A 13 25.51 -6.55 -5.16
N GLY A 14 24.24 -6.92 -5.26
CA GLY A 14 23.16 -6.01 -5.60
C GLY A 14 23.18 -4.77 -4.70
N ARG A 15 23.31 -3.63 -5.34
CA ARG A 15 23.29 -2.30 -4.69
C ARG A 15 21.91 -2.14 -4.03
N ALA A 16 21.88 -1.96 -2.72
CA ALA A 16 20.65 -1.64 -1.99
C ALA A 16 19.89 -0.52 -2.72
N PRO A 17 18.56 -0.64 -2.90
CA PRO A 17 17.79 0.39 -3.58
C PRO A 17 17.93 1.71 -2.82
N ALA A 18 18.35 2.76 -3.52
CA ALA A 18 18.53 4.09 -2.94
C ALA A 18 17.21 4.57 -2.32
N THR A 19 17.28 5.13 -1.11
CA THR A 19 16.18 5.88 -0.51
C THR A 19 15.86 7.10 -1.38
N ALA A 20 14.57 7.42 -1.53
CA ALA A 20 14.16 8.61 -2.25
C ALA A 20 14.77 9.86 -1.60
N PRO A 21 15.25 10.84 -2.39
CA PRO A 21 15.69 12.10 -1.85
C PRO A 21 14.54 12.82 -1.13
N PRO A 22 14.83 13.69 -0.15
CA PRO A 22 13.81 14.45 0.57
C PRO A 22 12.92 15.23 -0.41
N GLY A 23 11.62 14.95 -0.40
CA GLY A 23 10.63 15.60 -1.26
C GLY A 23 10.18 14.80 -2.47
N GLU A 24 10.88 13.72 -2.86
CA GLU A 24 10.37 12.82 -3.91
C GLU A 24 9.46 11.71 -3.32
N PRO A 25 8.35 11.38 -4.02
CA PRO A 25 7.50 10.27 -3.58
C PRO A 25 8.21 8.92 -3.75
N VAL A 26 7.95 8.00 -2.82
CA VAL A 26 8.42 6.61 -2.93
C VAL A 26 7.79 5.94 -4.15
N LEU A 27 6.49 6.15 -4.35
CA LEU A 27 5.76 5.69 -5.53
C LEU A 27 5.07 6.88 -6.19
N ARG A 28 5.25 7.03 -7.50
CA ARG A 28 4.49 7.95 -8.34
C ARG A 28 3.79 7.18 -9.44
N LEU A 29 2.50 7.41 -9.58
CA LEU A 29 1.69 6.96 -10.70
C LEU A 29 1.51 8.13 -11.66
N ALA A 30 1.82 7.93 -12.93
CA ALA A 30 1.65 8.93 -13.97
C ALA A 30 0.71 8.41 -15.06
N ASN A 31 -0.47 8.99 -15.15
CA ASN A 31 -1.51 8.66 -16.11
C ASN A 31 -1.85 7.17 -16.17
N VAL A 32 -1.90 6.50 -15.00
CA VAL A 32 -2.13 5.06 -14.92
C VAL A 32 -3.60 4.74 -15.20
N GLY A 33 -3.83 3.86 -16.18
CA GLY A 33 -5.14 3.35 -16.56
C GLY A 33 -5.18 1.82 -16.56
N LYS A 34 -6.38 1.25 -16.36
CA LYS A 34 -6.62 -0.19 -16.40
C LYS A 34 -7.94 -0.52 -17.06
N ASN A 35 -7.86 -1.31 -18.13
CA ASN A 35 -9.03 -1.78 -18.86
C ASN A 35 -9.18 -3.29 -18.70
N PHE A 36 -10.42 -3.76 -18.59
CA PHE A 36 -10.80 -5.16 -18.65
C PHE A 36 -11.76 -5.32 -19.84
N GLY A 37 -11.20 -5.63 -21.02
CA GLY A 37 -11.98 -5.59 -22.27
C GLY A 37 -12.56 -4.18 -22.49
N PRO A 38 -13.89 -4.04 -22.66
CA PRO A 38 -14.52 -2.73 -22.86
C PRO A 38 -14.69 -1.91 -21.58
N VAL A 39 -14.43 -2.50 -20.40
CA VAL A 39 -14.64 -1.82 -19.12
C VAL A 39 -13.37 -1.08 -18.73
N GLU A 40 -13.45 0.24 -18.63
CA GLU A 40 -12.39 1.11 -18.16
C GLU A 40 -12.50 1.24 -16.63
N ALA A 41 -11.67 0.48 -15.90
CA ALA A 41 -11.73 0.41 -14.45
C ALA A 41 -10.87 1.50 -13.77
N LEU A 42 -9.84 2.00 -14.47
CA LEU A 42 -9.03 3.15 -14.06
C LEU A 42 -8.71 4.01 -15.27
N THR A 43 -8.85 5.33 -15.10
CA THR A 43 -8.64 6.33 -16.16
C THR A 43 -7.64 7.39 -15.69
N GLY A 44 -6.43 7.35 -16.23
CA GLY A 44 -5.45 8.44 -16.10
C GLY A 44 -5.08 8.83 -14.67
N VAL A 45 -4.93 7.86 -13.74
CA VAL A 45 -4.63 8.11 -12.34
C VAL A 45 -3.23 8.69 -12.17
N ASN A 46 -3.15 9.89 -11.56
CA ASN A 46 -1.92 10.57 -11.18
C ASN A 46 -1.86 10.66 -9.65
N LEU A 47 -0.95 9.91 -9.00
CA LEU A 47 -0.89 9.83 -7.55
C LEU A 47 0.56 9.75 -7.07
N ASP A 48 0.92 10.60 -6.13
CA ASP A 48 2.20 10.58 -5.42
C ASP A 48 2.01 10.04 -4.00
N ILE A 49 2.81 9.05 -3.61
CA ILE A 49 2.81 8.45 -2.28
C ILE A 49 4.19 8.71 -1.64
N PRO A 50 4.29 9.71 -0.74
CA PRO A 50 5.54 10.08 -0.10
C PRO A 50 5.93 9.13 1.04
N ALA A 51 7.23 9.04 1.34
CA ALA A 51 7.74 8.37 2.53
C ALA A 51 7.33 9.09 3.82
N GLY A 52 7.16 8.33 4.90
CA GLY A 52 6.85 8.89 6.21
C GLY A 52 5.45 9.49 6.33
N GLN A 53 4.57 9.22 5.40
CA GLN A 53 3.21 9.74 5.39
C GLN A 53 2.17 8.65 5.16
N VAL A 54 0.98 8.88 5.70
CA VAL A 54 -0.22 8.09 5.42
C VAL A 54 -0.99 8.79 4.31
N THR A 55 -1.10 8.15 3.16
CA THR A 55 -2.00 8.57 2.07
C THR A 55 -3.27 7.74 2.16
N ALA A 56 -4.41 8.40 2.31
CA ALA A 56 -5.71 7.76 2.35
C ALA A 56 -6.32 7.73 0.94
N LEU A 57 -6.54 6.55 0.40
CA LEU A 57 -7.27 6.34 -0.85
C LEU A 57 -8.74 6.06 -0.51
N VAL A 58 -9.58 7.01 -0.77
CA VAL A 58 -11.02 6.94 -0.49
C VAL A 58 -11.84 6.98 -1.77
N GLY A 59 -13.08 6.52 -1.72
CA GLY A 59 -14.00 6.48 -2.86
C GLY A 59 -15.11 5.49 -2.57
N ASP A 60 -16.21 5.57 -3.32
CA ASP A 60 -17.33 4.67 -3.17
C ASP A 60 -17.02 3.25 -3.66
N ASN A 61 -17.93 2.31 -3.42
CA ASN A 61 -17.84 0.96 -3.97
C ASN A 61 -17.87 1.03 -5.50
N GLY A 62 -16.91 0.30 -6.12
CA GLY A 62 -16.77 0.36 -7.58
C GLY A 62 -15.95 1.55 -8.11
N ALA A 63 -15.48 2.49 -7.27
CA ALA A 63 -14.66 3.63 -7.70
C ALA A 63 -13.30 3.26 -8.31
N GLY A 64 -12.84 1.99 -8.18
CA GLY A 64 -11.57 1.53 -8.73
C GLY A 64 -10.44 1.32 -7.71
N LYS A 65 -10.70 1.54 -6.40
CA LYS A 65 -9.68 1.44 -5.33
C LYS A 65 -8.95 0.09 -5.34
N THR A 66 -9.68 -1.02 -5.31
CA THR A 66 -9.11 -2.38 -5.34
C THR A 66 -8.35 -2.64 -6.64
N THR A 67 -8.81 -2.10 -7.77
CA THR A 67 -8.10 -2.20 -9.06
C THR A 67 -6.76 -1.49 -8.99
N LEU A 68 -6.72 -0.27 -8.42
CA LEU A 68 -5.49 0.50 -8.26
C LEU A 68 -4.48 -0.23 -7.37
N ILE A 69 -4.92 -0.75 -6.21
CA ILE A 69 -4.07 -1.56 -5.32
C ILE A 69 -3.50 -2.76 -6.07
N LYS A 70 -4.33 -3.50 -6.79
CA LYS A 70 -3.90 -4.69 -7.54
C LYS A 70 -2.93 -4.35 -8.67
N CYS A 71 -3.03 -3.16 -9.27
CA CYS A 71 -2.03 -2.67 -10.22
C CYS A 71 -0.69 -2.39 -9.52
N ILE A 72 -0.70 -1.70 -8.38
CA ILE A 72 0.52 -1.39 -7.61
C ILE A 72 1.16 -2.68 -7.06
N ALA A 73 0.35 -3.63 -6.60
CA ALA A 73 0.81 -4.92 -6.09
C ALA A 73 1.27 -5.90 -7.19
N GLY A 74 1.17 -5.53 -8.46
CA GLY A 74 1.59 -6.37 -9.59
C GLY A 74 0.68 -7.54 -9.91
N ILE A 75 -0.55 -7.58 -9.37
CA ILE A 75 -1.53 -8.62 -9.71
C ILE A 75 -2.08 -8.38 -11.12
N TRP A 76 -2.35 -7.12 -11.43
CA TRP A 76 -2.82 -6.69 -12.75
C TRP A 76 -1.91 -5.59 -13.30
N PRO A 77 -1.13 -5.85 -14.35
CA PRO A 77 -0.34 -4.79 -14.96
C PRO A 77 -1.27 -3.68 -15.49
N PRO A 78 -0.91 -2.39 -15.35
CA PRO A 78 -1.66 -1.29 -15.92
C PRO A 78 -1.77 -1.44 -17.44
N SER A 79 -2.85 -0.94 -18.03
CA SER A 79 -3.04 -0.92 -19.48
C SER A 79 -2.37 0.30 -20.13
N THR A 80 -2.29 1.42 -19.41
CA THR A 80 -1.68 2.68 -19.83
C THR A 80 -0.94 3.34 -18.68
N GLY A 81 -0.10 4.32 -18.99
CA GLY A 81 0.63 5.11 -18.00
C GLY A 81 1.93 4.46 -17.53
N GLN A 82 2.55 5.08 -16.54
CA GLN A 82 3.85 4.68 -16.03
C GLN A 82 3.88 4.79 -14.51
N MET A 83 4.55 3.82 -13.86
CA MET A 83 4.87 3.86 -12.44
C MET A 83 6.34 4.24 -12.25
N TYR A 84 6.61 5.05 -11.21
CA TYR A 84 7.97 5.42 -10.84
C TYR A 84 8.19 5.03 -9.37
N TRP A 85 9.31 4.38 -9.09
CA TRP A 85 9.76 4.00 -7.77
C TRP A 85 11.03 4.78 -7.41
N ASN A 86 10.98 5.61 -6.37
CA ASN A 86 12.07 6.52 -6.01
C ASN A 86 12.59 7.30 -7.24
N GLY A 87 11.68 7.92 -8.00
CA GLY A 87 11.97 8.70 -9.19
C GLY A 87 12.36 7.92 -10.45
N ARG A 88 12.51 6.59 -10.38
CA ARG A 88 12.88 5.74 -11.52
C ARG A 88 11.69 5.02 -12.11
N PRO A 89 11.53 4.99 -13.43
CA PRO A 89 10.46 4.23 -14.06
C PRO A 89 10.61 2.74 -13.74
N VAL A 90 9.52 2.09 -13.41
CA VAL A 90 9.46 0.65 -13.09
C VAL A 90 8.31 -0.02 -13.81
N HIS A 91 8.53 -1.29 -14.17
CA HIS A 91 7.50 -2.17 -14.69
C HIS A 91 7.29 -3.30 -13.69
N ILE A 92 6.08 -3.41 -13.15
CA ILE A 92 5.72 -4.44 -12.19
C ILE A 92 4.90 -5.49 -12.93
N HIS A 93 5.51 -6.62 -13.24
CA HIS A 93 4.88 -7.72 -13.99
C HIS A 93 4.20 -8.73 -13.07
N GLY A 94 4.56 -8.73 -11.79
CA GLY A 94 4.00 -9.67 -10.83
C GLY A 94 4.22 -9.27 -9.37
N PRO A 95 3.56 -9.97 -8.43
CA PRO A 95 3.72 -9.69 -7.01
C PRO A 95 5.16 -9.82 -6.48
N LYS A 96 5.99 -10.67 -7.13
CA LYS A 96 7.41 -10.81 -6.79
C LYS A 96 8.20 -9.54 -7.10
N ASP A 97 7.89 -8.86 -8.22
CA ASP A 97 8.54 -7.60 -8.59
C ASP A 97 8.16 -6.51 -7.60
N ALA A 98 6.86 -6.40 -7.26
CA ALA A 98 6.38 -5.46 -6.23
C ALA A 98 7.10 -5.70 -4.88
N ALA A 99 7.18 -6.94 -4.44
CA ALA A 99 7.87 -7.30 -3.20
C ALA A 99 9.38 -6.97 -3.24
N SER A 100 10.05 -7.16 -4.38
CA SER A 100 11.48 -6.83 -4.55
C SER A 100 11.75 -5.32 -4.49
N LEU A 101 10.78 -4.50 -4.87
CA LEU A 101 10.82 -3.04 -4.70
C LEU A 101 10.58 -2.63 -3.24
N GLY A 102 10.04 -3.51 -2.40
CA GLY A 102 9.63 -3.20 -1.03
C GLY A 102 8.18 -2.72 -0.94
N ILE A 103 7.31 -3.14 -1.86
CA ILE A 103 5.85 -2.93 -1.78
C ILE A 103 5.24 -4.15 -1.10
N ALA A 104 4.60 -3.94 0.05
CA ALA A 104 3.87 -4.98 0.76
C ALA A 104 2.39 -4.60 0.85
N THR A 105 1.51 -5.57 0.62
CA THR A 105 0.07 -5.37 0.70
C THR A 105 -0.52 -6.25 1.79
N VAL A 106 -1.24 -5.60 2.71
CA VAL A 106 -2.07 -6.23 3.72
C VAL A 106 -3.52 -6.12 3.24
N TYR A 107 -4.05 -7.22 2.73
CA TYR A 107 -5.42 -7.28 2.24
C TYR A 107 -6.40 -7.43 3.40
N GLN A 108 -7.68 -7.18 3.15
CA GLN A 108 -8.77 -7.40 4.10
C GLN A 108 -8.79 -8.85 4.60
N ASP A 109 -8.56 -9.83 3.72
CA ASP A 109 -8.18 -11.18 4.11
C ASP A 109 -6.67 -11.21 4.36
N LEU A 110 -6.28 -11.29 5.63
CA LEU A 110 -4.90 -11.13 6.09
C LEU A 110 -3.94 -12.20 5.58
N ALA A 111 -4.46 -13.25 4.94
CA ALA A 111 -3.71 -14.40 4.45
C ALA A 111 -2.78 -14.98 5.55
N LEU A 112 -3.32 -15.14 6.74
CA LEU A 112 -2.66 -15.80 7.87
C LEU A 112 -3.21 -17.21 8.04
N ALA A 113 -2.33 -18.16 8.32
CA ALA A 113 -2.69 -19.54 8.60
C ALA A 113 -3.06 -19.69 10.08
N ASP A 114 -4.33 -19.97 10.39
CA ASP A 114 -4.88 -20.02 11.75
C ASP A 114 -4.23 -21.11 12.62
N ASN A 115 -3.79 -22.18 12.01
CA ASN A 115 -3.17 -23.33 12.68
C ASN A 115 -1.66 -23.18 12.93
N LEU A 116 -1.03 -22.15 12.39
CA LEU A 116 0.38 -21.83 12.60
C LEU A 116 0.52 -20.80 13.73
N ASP A 117 1.69 -20.79 14.37
CA ASP A 117 2.03 -19.74 15.33
C ASP A 117 2.41 -18.41 14.64
N ILE A 118 2.62 -17.38 15.44
CA ILE A 118 2.96 -16.04 14.91
C ILE A 118 4.32 -16.07 14.20
N VAL A 119 5.32 -16.77 14.74
CA VAL A 119 6.66 -16.85 14.11
C VAL A 119 6.57 -17.52 12.75
N GLU A 120 5.88 -18.66 12.69
CA GLU A 120 5.68 -19.40 11.44
C GLU A 120 4.93 -18.55 10.40
N ASN A 121 3.86 -17.86 10.79
CA ASN A 121 3.13 -16.96 9.90
C ASN A 121 3.99 -15.80 9.39
N MET A 122 4.81 -15.18 10.26
CA MET A 122 5.67 -14.08 9.87
C MET A 122 6.79 -14.51 8.93
N MET A 123 7.29 -15.74 9.07
CA MET A 123 8.40 -16.29 8.30
C MET A 123 7.96 -17.10 7.08
N LEU A 124 6.67 -17.36 6.90
CA LEU A 124 6.14 -18.24 5.86
C LEU A 124 6.67 -17.87 4.47
N GLY A 125 7.34 -18.83 3.82
CA GLY A 125 8.02 -18.67 2.52
C GLY A 125 9.35 -17.93 2.58
N ARG A 126 9.87 -17.63 3.78
CA ARG A 126 11.16 -16.99 4.03
C ARG A 126 11.84 -17.59 5.27
N GLU A 127 11.61 -18.86 5.51
CA GLU A 127 12.15 -19.59 6.65
C GLU A 127 13.68 -19.54 6.62
N ARG A 128 14.28 -19.31 7.79
CA ARG A 128 15.74 -19.33 7.92
C ARG A 128 16.21 -20.74 8.18
N LEU A 129 17.22 -21.15 7.43
CA LEU A 129 17.84 -22.45 7.60
C LEU A 129 19.24 -22.30 8.22
N ARG A 130 19.56 -23.19 9.13
CA ARG A 130 20.90 -23.38 9.68
C ARG A 130 21.28 -24.84 9.57
N HIS A 131 22.33 -25.16 8.80
CA HIS A 131 22.76 -26.52 8.51
C HIS A 131 21.65 -27.43 7.94
N GLY A 132 20.74 -26.87 7.13
CA GLY A 132 19.64 -27.61 6.52
C GLY A 132 18.40 -27.81 7.39
N LEU A 133 18.40 -27.32 8.64
CA LEU A 133 17.28 -27.34 9.57
C LEU A 133 16.73 -25.92 9.80
N LEU A 134 15.47 -25.80 10.21
CA LEU A 134 14.88 -24.51 10.56
C LEU A 134 15.62 -23.86 11.74
N ASP A 135 16.07 -22.63 11.57
CA ASP A 135 16.65 -21.82 12.64
C ASP A 135 15.55 -21.10 13.42
N GLU A 136 14.79 -21.85 14.18
CA GLU A 136 13.65 -21.33 14.96
C GLU A 136 14.06 -20.23 15.94
N ILE A 137 15.27 -20.32 16.53
CA ILE A 137 15.74 -19.33 17.52
C ILE A 137 15.93 -17.96 16.85
N SER A 138 16.55 -17.91 15.68
CA SER A 138 16.76 -16.65 14.95
C SER A 138 15.44 -16.09 14.41
N MET A 139 14.54 -16.95 13.94
CA MET A 139 13.20 -16.57 13.48
C MET A 139 12.37 -15.97 14.62
N GLU A 140 12.34 -16.63 15.77
CA GLU A 140 11.62 -16.15 16.97
C GLU A 140 12.18 -14.79 17.46
N LYS A 141 13.49 -14.66 17.53
CA LYS A 141 14.15 -13.40 17.90
C LYS A 141 13.74 -12.26 16.96
N THR A 142 13.75 -12.51 15.64
CA THR A 142 13.38 -11.50 14.64
C THR A 142 11.89 -11.13 14.76
N ALA A 143 11.00 -12.10 14.92
CA ALA A 143 9.57 -11.84 15.09
C ALA A 143 9.29 -11.01 16.36
N LYS A 144 9.90 -11.37 17.49
CA LYS A 144 9.79 -10.58 18.74
C LYS A 144 10.29 -9.15 18.56
N GLN A 145 11.45 -8.98 17.92
CA GLN A 145 12.00 -7.65 17.68
C GLN A 145 11.08 -6.81 16.80
N THR A 146 10.59 -7.36 15.69
CA THR A 146 9.69 -6.64 14.78
C THR A 146 8.39 -6.21 15.47
N LEU A 147 7.77 -7.09 16.27
CA LEU A 147 6.58 -6.75 17.04
C LEU A 147 6.86 -5.67 18.10
N ALA A 148 8.00 -5.77 18.80
CA ALA A 148 8.42 -4.76 19.78
C ALA A 148 8.69 -3.41 19.11
N ASP A 149 9.35 -3.43 17.95
CA ASP A 149 9.62 -2.24 17.15
C ASP A 149 8.34 -1.53 16.71
N LEU A 150 7.30 -2.26 16.41
CA LEU A 150 5.97 -1.73 16.11
C LEU A 150 5.15 -1.41 17.37
N ALA A 151 5.72 -1.62 18.57
CA ALA A 151 5.06 -1.51 19.87
C ALA A 151 3.75 -2.32 19.95
N VAL A 152 3.73 -3.50 19.35
CA VAL A 152 2.64 -4.47 19.47
C VAL A 152 2.81 -5.21 20.80
N THR A 153 2.17 -4.70 21.86
CA THR A 153 2.26 -5.24 23.22
C THR A 153 1.13 -6.19 23.58
N THR A 154 0.12 -6.30 22.71
CA THR A 154 -1.09 -7.08 22.98
C THR A 154 -0.92 -8.58 22.75
N VAL A 155 0.18 -9.00 22.12
CA VAL A 155 0.55 -10.40 21.89
C VAL A 155 1.36 -10.91 23.09
N ARG A 156 0.86 -11.95 23.77
CA ARG A 156 1.50 -12.51 24.98
C ARG A 156 2.71 -13.39 24.65
N SER A 157 2.62 -14.15 23.59
CA SER A 157 3.69 -15.05 23.12
C SER A 157 3.68 -15.14 21.61
N VAL A 158 4.85 -15.07 20.98
CA VAL A 158 4.99 -15.26 19.54
C VAL A 158 4.79 -16.71 19.09
N ARG A 159 4.74 -17.65 20.03
CA ARG A 159 4.39 -19.07 19.82
C ARG A 159 2.90 -19.33 19.97
N GLN A 160 2.09 -18.29 20.16
CA GLN A 160 0.64 -18.41 20.19
C GLN A 160 0.11 -18.63 18.77
N GLN A 161 -0.84 -19.57 18.60
CA GLN A 161 -1.50 -19.80 17.31
C GLN A 161 -2.31 -18.57 16.88
N VAL A 162 -2.22 -18.22 15.61
CA VAL A 162 -2.91 -17.05 15.03
C VAL A 162 -4.42 -17.19 15.14
N GLY A 163 -4.96 -18.41 15.05
CA GLY A 163 -6.40 -18.67 15.22
C GLY A 163 -6.99 -18.22 16.56
N SER A 164 -6.16 -18.10 17.62
CA SER A 164 -6.59 -17.65 18.95
C SER A 164 -6.50 -16.13 19.15
N LEU A 165 -5.98 -15.39 18.17
CA LEU A 165 -5.81 -13.93 18.25
C LEU A 165 -7.11 -13.19 17.95
N SER A 166 -7.27 -12.01 18.56
CA SER A 166 -8.32 -11.07 18.17
C SER A 166 -8.04 -10.48 16.76
N GLY A 167 -9.07 -9.93 16.11
CA GLY A 167 -8.93 -9.31 14.78
C GLY A 167 -7.82 -8.26 14.73
N GLY A 168 -7.75 -7.34 15.70
CA GLY A 168 -6.70 -6.33 15.76
C GLY A 168 -5.30 -6.91 16.02
N GLN A 169 -5.18 -8.01 16.77
CA GLN A 169 -3.91 -8.72 16.94
C GLN A 169 -3.48 -9.41 15.65
N ARG A 170 -4.40 -10.06 14.92
CA ARG A 170 -4.14 -10.64 13.60
C ARG A 170 -3.67 -9.58 12.61
N GLN A 171 -4.36 -8.43 12.58
CA GLN A 171 -3.95 -7.28 11.75
C GLN A 171 -2.52 -6.84 12.08
N SER A 172 -2.19 -6.72 13.37
CA SER A 172 -0.83 -6.35 13.82
C SER A 172 0.23 -7.36 13.38
N VAL A 173 -0.07 -8.65 13.41
CA VAL A 173 0.83 -9.71 12.92
C VAL A 173 1.02 -9.62 11.40
N ALA A 174 -0.06 -9.39 10.63
CA ALA A 174 0.02 -9.24 9.18
C ALA A 174 0.88 -8.02 8.78
N VAL A 175 0.71 -6.90 9.48
CA VAL A 175 1.53 -5.70 9.28
C VAL A 175 2.99 -5.95 9.69
N ALA A 176 3.22 -6.61 10.82
CA ALA A 176 4.57 -6.97 11.26
C ALA A 176 5.29 -7.86 10.23
N ARG A 177 4.58 -8.82 9.63
CA ARG A 177 5.09 -9.63 8.52
C ARG A 177 5.51 -8.78 7.33
N ALA A 178 4.69 -7.78 6.95
CA ALA A 178 5.00 -6.86 5.87
C ALA A 178 6.26 -6.02 6.16
N VAL A 179 6.37 -5.44 7.35
CA VAL A 179 7.53 -4.64 7.78
C VAL A 179 8.81 -5.47 7.85
N MET A 180 8.72 -6.69 8.39
CA MET A 180 9.86 -7.61 8.46
C MET A 180 10.44 -7.94 7.08
N GLN A 181 9.65 -7.79 6.02
CA GLN A 181 10.06 -7.95 4.64
C GLN A 181 10.71 -6.68 4.04
N GLU A 182 11.15 -5.75 4.88
CA GLU A 182 11.78 -4.48 4.48
C GLU A 182 10.87 -3.61 3.58
N ALA A 183 9.57 -3.65 3.84
CA ALA A 183 8.62 -2.85 3.08
C ALA A 183 8.94 -1.35 3.22
N LYS A 184 9.01 -0.65 2.09
CA LYS A 184 9.10 0.81 2.01
C LYS A 184 7.73 1.44 1.81
N LEU A 185 6.84 0.73 1.13
CA LEU A 185 5.43 1.07 0.98
C LEU A 185 4.57 -0.07 1.55
N VAL A 186 3.74 0.24 2.52
CA VAL A 186 2.75 -0.67 3.10
C VAL A 186 1.37 -0.23 2.62
N ILE A 187 0.70 -1.08 1.86
CA ILE A 187 -0.67 -0.88 1.40
C ILE A 187 -1.58 -1.66 2.35
N MET A 188 -2.62 -1.01 2.87
CA MET A 188 -3.61 -1.63 3.75
C MET A 188 -5.00 -1.45 3.15
N ASP A 189 -5.64 -2.57 2.82
CA ASP A 189 -6.98 -2.60 2.22
C ASP A 189 -8.01 -2.85 3.33
N GLU A 190 -8.82 -1.84 3.65
CA GLU A 190 -9.87 -1.84 4.68
C GLU A 190 -9.37 -2.34 6.06
N PRO A 191 -8.30 -1.75 6.62
CA PRO A 191 -7.61 -2.33 7.77
C PRO A 191 -8.42 -2.34 9.08
N THR A 192 -9.49 -1.55 9.18
CA THR A 192 -10.36 -1.46 10.36
C THR A 192 -11.73 -2.09 10.14
N ALA A 193 -11.98 -2.68 8.97
CA ALA A 193 -13.25 -3.31 8.67
C ALA A 193 -13.55 -4.46 9.64
N ALA A 194 -14.79 -4.51 10.14
CA ALA A 194 -15.29 -5.53 11.06
C ALA A 194 -14.52 -5.65 12.41
N LEU A 195 -13.78 -4.60 12.80
CA LEU A 195 -13.11 -4.52 14.11
C LEU A 195 -13.96 -3.76 15.13
N GLY A 196 -13.88 -4.17 16.40
CA GLY A 196 -14.44 -3.42 17.51
C GLY A 196 -13.59 -2.17 17.83
N VAL A 197 -14.15 -1.23 18.60
CA VAL A 197 -13.54 0.08 18.89
C VAL A 197 -12.10 -0.05 19.41
N SER A 198 -11.84 -0.88 20.40
CA SER A 198 -10.48 -1.06 20.95
C SER A 198 -9.48 -1.66 19.96
N GLN A 199 -9.97 -2.51 19.06
CA GLN A 199 -9.13 -3.10 18.01
C GLN A 199 -8.81 -2.10 16.91
N THR A 200 -9.78 -1.25 16.54
CA THR A 200 -9.59 -0.12 15.61
C THR A 200 -8.51 0.82 16.11
N GLU A 201 -8.57 1.23 17.40
CA GLU A 201 -7.54 2.09 18.01
C GLU A 201 -6.12 1.49 17.90
N LEU A 202 -6.00 0.18 18.13
CA LEU A 202 -4.73 -0.52 17.99
C LEU A 202 -4.19 -0.42 16.55
N VAL A 203 -5.05 -0.65 15.55
CA VAL A 203 -4.67 -0.61 14.14
C VAL A 203 -4.33 0.81 13.70
N LEU A 204 -5.11 1.82 14.08
CA LEU A 204 -4.83 3.22 13.75
C LEU A 204 -3.50 3.69 14.36
N SER A 205 -3.22 3.32 15.61
CA SER A 205 -1.93 3.62 16.23
C SER A 205 -0.75 2.96 15.51
N LEU A 206 -0.96 1.75 14.99
CA LEU A 206 0.06 1.04 14.20
C LEU A 206 0.32 1.73 12.85
N ILE A 207 -0.74 2.18 12.16
CA ILE A 207 -0.63 2.95 10.91
C ILE A 207 0.21 4.22 11.12
N THR A 208 -0.09 4.98 12.18
CA THR A 208 0.66 6.21 12.52
C THR A 208 2.15 5.91 12.77
N ARG A 209 2.44 4.86 13.55
CA ARG A 209 3.83 4.45 13.84
C ARG A 209 4.60 4.02 12.61
N LEU A 210 3.97 3.37 11.65
CA LEU A 210 4.62 3.03 10.38
C LEU A 210 5.09 4.28 9.64
N ALA A 211 4.24 5.29 9.54
CA ALA A 211 4.59 6.56 8.91
C ALA A 211 5.70 7.29 9.69
N GLU A 212 5.61 7.37 11.03
CA GLU A 212 6.65 7.96 11.89
C GLU A 212 8.02 7.28 11.74
N ARG A 213 8.04 5.99 11.38
CA ARG A 213 9.26 5.23 11.07
C ARG A 213 9.77 5.40 9.65
N GLY A 214 9.13 6.25 8.87
CA GLY A 214 9.55 6.56 7.50
C GLY A 214 8.96 5.68 6.42
N HIS A 215 8.06 4.72 6.76
CA HIS A 215 7.35 3.96 5.74
C HIS A 215 6.34 4.85 5.02
N ALA A 216 6.21 4.69 3.71
CA ALA A 216 5.05 5.17 2.98
C ALA A 216 3.88 4.24 3.31
N VAL A 217 2.72 4.80 3.66
CA VAL A 217 1.53 4.01 3.98
C VAL A 217 0.39 4.44 3.07
N LEU A 218 -0.20 3.50 2.34
CA LEU A 218 -1.41 3.71 1.56
C LEU A 218 -2.56 2.96 2.26
N VAL A 219 -3.47 3.71 2.87
CA VAL A 219 -4.66 3.15 3.51
C VAL A 219 -5.84 3.30 2.59
N VAL A 220 -6.50 2.20 2.27
CA VAL A 220 -7.76 2.20 1.53
C VAL A 220 -8.88 1.94 2.52
N SER A 221 -9.83 2.85 2.60
CA SER A 221 -10.98 2.69 3.47
C SER A 221 -12.16 3.53 2.97
N HIS A 222 -13.37 3.07 3.31
CA HIS A 222 -14.60 3.84 3.18
C HIS A 222 -15.03 4.48 4.51
N ASN A 223 -14.36 4.13 5.63
CA ASN A 223 -14.61 4.72 6.94
C ASN A 223 -13.82 6.03 7.10
N LEU A 224 -14.46 7.14 6.78
CA LEU A 224 -13.84 8.46 6.84
C LEU A 224 -13.42 8.86 8.26
N ASN A 225 -14.17 8.44 9.29
CA ASN A 225 -13.83 8.79 10.68
C ASN A 225 -12.44 8.24 11.08
N ASP A 226 -12.15 7.00 10.70
CA ASP A 226 -10.85 6.39 10.99
C ASP A 226 -9.74 7.04 10.16
N VAL A 227 -10.03 7.30 8.89
CA VAL A 227 -9.03 7.84 7.95
C VAL A 227 -8.63 9.26 8.32
N PHE A 228 -9.58 10.15 8.68
CA PHE A 228 -9.28 11.52 9.11
C PHE A 228 -8.39 11.60 10.35
N ARG A 229 -8.33 10.55 11.15
CA ARG A 229 -7.49 10.48 12.36
C ARG A 229 -6.02 10.21 12.07
N VAL A 230 -5.71 9.56 10.94
CA VAL A 230 -4.35 9.08 10.64
C VAL A 230 -3.79 9.61 9.33
N ALA A 231 -4.62 10.08 8.41
CA ALA A 231 -4.18 10.52 7.10
C ALA A 231 -3.40 11.83 7.15
N HIS A 232 -2.28 11.87 6.44
CA HIS A 232 -1.54 13.09 6.13
C HIS A 232 -1.97 13.66 4.77
N ARG A 233 -2.45 12.80 3.88
CA ARG A 233 -2.90 13.15 2.53
C ARG A 233 -4.14 12.35 2.16
N PHE A 234 -5.01 12.96 1.36
CA PHE A 234 -6.13 12.27 0.71
C PHE A 234 -5.88 12.10 -0.79
N ALA A 235 -6.42 11.01 -1.31
CA ALA A 235 -6.58 10.71 -2.72
C ALA A 235 -8.01 10.19 -2.91
N VAL A 236 -8.86 10.96 -3.58
CA VAL A 236 -10.28 10.65 -3.75
C VAL A 236 -10.50 10.08 -5.15
N LEU A 237 -10.99 8.85 -5.21
CA LEU A 237 -11.28 8.14 -6.44
C LEU A 237 -12.79 8.13 -6.71
N TYR A 238 -13.18 8.49 -7.94
CA TYR A 238 -14.56 8.45 -8.41
C TYR A 238 -14.60 7.89 -9.83
N LEU A 239 -15.41 6.83 -10.06
CA LEU A 239 -15.59 6.18 -11.37
C LEU A 239 -14.28 5.94 -12.14
N GLY A 240 -13.27 5.40 -11.48
CA GLY A 240 -11.97 5.06 -12.06
C GLY A 240 -10.97 6.23 -12.19
N GLY A 241 -11.39 7.47 -11.98
CA GLY A 241 -10.55 8.66 -12.03
C GLY A 241 -10.20 9.21 -10.65
N LEU A 242 -9.00 9.79 -10.50
CA LEU A 242 -8.62 10.53 -9.30
C LEU A 242 -9.16 11.97 -9.42
N VAL A 243 -10.18 12.31 -8.63
CA VAL A 243 -10.88 13.60 -8.71
C VAL A 243 -10.29 14.66 -7.78
N ALA A 244 -9.61 14.26 -6.71
CA ALA A 244 -8.88 15.17 -5.83
C ALA A 244 -7.73 14.45 -5.13
N THR A 245 -6.63 15.19 -4.88
CA THR A 245 -5.51 14.74 -4.04
C THR A 245 -4.84 15.94 -3.39
N GLY A 246 -4.41 15.80 -2.15
CA GLY A 246 -3.75 16.90 -1.42
C GLY A 246 -3.50 16.56 0.05
N PRO A 247 -2.91 17.50 0.81
CA PRO A 247 -2.78 17.42 2.27
C PRO A 247 -4.15 17.21 2.94
N ALA A 248 -4.19 16.44 4.03
CA ALA A 248 -5.45 16.19 4.75
C ALA A 248 -6.09 17.47 5.31
N ALA A 249 -5.30 18.49 5.60
CA ALA A 249 -5.77 19.78 6.08
C ALA A 249 -6.62 20.55 5.05
N ASP A 250 -6.52 20.20 3.77
CA ASP A 250 -7.29 20.85 2.69
C ASP A 250 -8.70 20.24 2.53
N PHE A 251 -9.01 19.19 3.29
CA PHE A 251 -10.26 18.43 3.18
C PHE A 251 -11.05 18.49 4.48
N ASP A 252 -12.37 18.55 4.35
CA ASP A 252 -13.33 18.29 5.43
C ASP A 252 -14.17 17.04 5.10
N PRO A 253 -14.78 16.38 6.11
CA PRO A 253 -15.53 15.15 5.86
C PRO A 253 -16.65 15.30 4.82
N GLN A 254 -17.33 16.45 4.77
CA GLN A 254 -18.42 16.68 3.82
C GLN A 254 -17.89 16.79 2.39
N SER A 255 -16.80 17.55 2.18
CA SER A 255 -16.18 17.69 0.85
C SER A 255 -15.66 16.35 0.30
N VAL A 256 -15.13 15.48 1.18
CA VAL A 256 -14.70 14.14 0.77
C VAL A 256 -15.89 13.29 0.37
N VAL A 257 -17.01 13.31 1.12
CA VAL A 257 -18.24 12.58 0.76
C VAL A 257 -18.79 13.07 -0.57
N ASP A 258 -18.86 14.39 -0.80
CA ASP A 258 -19.32 14.96 -2.05
C ASP A 258 -18.46 14.48 -3.24
N LEU A 259 -17.13 14.55 -3.10
CA LEU A 259 -16.19 14.06 -4.11
C LEU A 259 -16.32 12.55 -4.38
N MET A 260 -16.53 11.74 -3.34
CA MET A 260 -16.71 10.29 -3.47
C MET A 260 -18.00 9.91 -4.21
N THR A 261 -19.07 10.72 -4.05
CA THR A 261 -20.41 10.40 -4.56
C THR A 261 -20.72 11.07 -5.89
N THR A 262 -20.21 12.27 -6.12
CA THR A 262 -20.54 13.06 -7.32
C THR A 262 -19.33 13.39 -8.20
N GLY A 263 -18.11 13.14 -7.71
CA GLY A 263 -16.88 13.54 -8.39
C GLY A 263 -16.58 15.04 -8.35
N THR A 264 -17.43 15.84 -7.72
CA THR A 264 -17.28 17.29 -7.64
C THR A 264 -17.55 17.77 -6.22
N THR A 265 -17.03 18.94 -5.87
CA THR A 265 -17.38 19.62 -4.62
C THR A 265 -17.79 21.06 -4.88
N SER A 266 -18.78 21.55 -4.13
CA SER A 266 -19.21 22.95 -4.17
C SER A 266 -18.23 23.89 -3.41
N ARG A 267 -17.30 23.32 -2.61
CA ARG A 267 -16.28 24.05 -1.88
C ARG A 267 -14.95 24.00 -2.62
N GLN A 268 -14.20 25.12 -2.62
CA GLN A 268 -12.83 25.13 -3.12
C GLN A 268 -11.96 24.25 -2.22
N VAL A 269 -11.57 23.08 -2.72
CA VAL A 269 -10.48 22.29 -2.14
C VAL A 269 -9.18 22.87 -2.71
N ASN A 270 -8.38 23.52 -1.87
CA ASN A 270 -7.07 24.03 -2.26
C ASN A 270 -6.15 22.85 -2.61
N GLY A 271 -6.05 22.52 -3.88
CA GLY A 271 -5.22 21.40 -4.32
C GLY A 271 -5.77 20.59 -5.49
N ALA A 272 -6.97 20.92 -5.98
CA ALA A 272 -7.53 20.28 -7.16
C ALA A 272 -6.78 20.74 -8.43
N GLY A 273 -5.66 20.12 -8.72
CA GLY A 273 -5.04 20.09 -10.05
C GLY A 273 -5.88 19.19 -10.96
N GLY A 274 -7.12 19.60 -11.25
CA GLY A 274 -8.03 18.86 -12.10
C GLY A 274 -7.59 18.86 -13.54
N ALA A 275 -7.50 17.68 -14.14
CA ALA A 275 -7.57 17.55 -15.60
C ALA A 275 -8.96 18.06 -16.05
N PRO A 276 -9.07 18.79 -17.19
CA PRO A 276 -10.35 19.32 -17.66
C PRO A 276 -11.29 18.15 -18.00
N ALA A 277 -12.54 18.28 -17.56
CA ALA A 277 -13.62 17.37 -17.90
C ALA A 277 -13.73 17.21 -19.43
N PRO A 278 -14.04 16.00 -19.97
CA PRO A 278 -14.25 15.81 -21.38
C PRO A 278 -15.44 16.66 -21.84
N GLY A 279 -15.18 17.50 -22.85
CA GLY A 279 -16.05 18.56 -23.31
C GLY A 279 -17.48 18.14 -23.62
N SER A 280 -18.42 18.92 -23.13
CA SER A 280 -19.75 19.03 -23.69
C SER A 280 -19.64 19.54 -25.13
N ALA A 281 -19.86 18.64 -26.09
CA ALA A 281 -20.02 19.03 -27.50
C ALA A 281 -21.30 19.91 -27.61
N SER A 282 -21.08 21.21 -27.77
CA SER A 282 -22.12 22.16 -28.14
C SER A 282 -22.62 21.80 -29.53
N GLY A 283 -23.93 21.52 -29.61
CA GLY A 283 -24.65 21.34 -30.86
C GLY A 283 -24.50 22.56 -31.78
N GLY A 284 -23.87 22.33 -32.91
CA GLY A 284 -23.87 23.26 -34.04
C GLY A 284 -25.22 23.21 -34.74
N GLU A 285 -25.93 24.31 -34.65
CA GLU A 285 -27.14 24.63 -35.39
C GLU A 285 -26.87 24.61 -36.88
N VAL A 286 -27.50 23.68 -37.62
CA VAL A 286 -27.53 23.69 -39.05
C VAL A 286 -28.62 24.67 -39.50
N ARG A 287 -28.18 25.84 -40.03
CA ARG A 287 -29.03 26.66 -40.90
C ARG A 287 -28.78 26.28 -42.37
N ARG A 288 -29.84 25.86 -43.01
CA ARG A 288 -30.23 25.79 -44.45
C ARG A 288 -29.24 25.05 -45.38
#